data_b52278935f82688361c4b4443b73ae71
#
_entry.id   b52278935f82688361c4b4443b73ae71
#
_cell.length_a   1.000
_cell.length_b   1.000
_cell.length_c   1.000
_cell.angle_alpha   90.00
_cell.angle_beta   90.00
_cell.angle_gamma   90.00
#
_symmetry.space_group_name_H-M   'P 1'
#
loop_
_entity.id
_entity.type
_entity.pdbx_description
1 polymer ?
#
loop_
_entity_poly.entity_id
_entity_poly.type
_entity_poly.pdbx_seq_one_letter_code
_entity_poly.pdbx_strand_id
1 'polypeptide(L)'
;VTRFNRLPWARERRRGSGAAKNWETSEIMEPIREVCRRLHIRCERNATGMAKGVRSPDQWLRLHSAGTWDLTVYVPDAGCVVMVECKLPDHELDQAQVEWGEIYRRCGLERIVATSVDQFLMELNKIRTAKEKKA
;
A
#
# COMPACT_ATOMS: atom_id res chain seq x y z
N VAL A 1 2.17 0.75 19.67
CA VAL A 1 1.99 -0.38 18.77
C VAL A 1 0.63 -1.01 19.04
N THR A 2 -0.21 -0.97 18.09
CA THR A 2 -1.60 -1.36 18.22
C THR A 2 -1.82 -2.84 17.96
N ARG A 3 -2.99 -3.35 18.35
CA ARG A 3 -3.36 -4.76 18.17
C ARG A 3 -3.31 -5.22 16.71
N PHE A 4 -3.58 -4.33 15.77
CA PHE A 4 -3.63 -4.67 14.35
C PHE A 4 -2.24 -4.93 13.73
N ASN A 5 -1.20 -4.34 14.31
CA ASN A 5 0.17 -4.55 13.84
C ASN A 5 0.81 -5.85 14.37
N ARG A 6 0.10 -6.57 15.24
CA ARG A 6 0.60 -7.80 15.85
C ARG A 6 -0.30 -9.00 15.55
N LEU A 7 -0.62 -9.21 14.30
CA LEU A 7 -1.34 -10.42 13.92
C LEU A 7 -0.43 -11.64 14.12
N PRO A 8 -0.98 -12.77 14.60
CA PRO A 8 -0.19 -13.94 14.94
C PRO A 8 0.72 -14.43 13.80
N TRP A 9 0.25 -14.34 12.57
CA TRP A 9 1.03 -14.76 11.41
C TRP A 9 2.19 -13.82 11.07
N ALA A 10 2.16 -12.55 11.50
CA ALA A 10 3.25 -11.61 11.31
C ALA A 10 4.44 -11.89 12.23
N ARG A 11 4.22 -12.60 13.34
CA ARG A 11 5.27 -12.88 14.34
C ARG A 11 6.21 -14.01 13.95
N GLU A 12 5.77 -14.91 13.09
CA GLU A 12 6.49 -16.15 12.82
C GLU A 12 7.49 -16.06 11.69
N ARG A 13 7.51 -14.94 10.96
CA ARG A 13 8.44 -14.79 9.84
C ARG A 13 9.84 -14.45 10.33
N ARG A 14 10.77 -15.35 10.05
CA ARG A 14 12.18 -15.14 10.39
C ARG A 14 12.78 -14.01 9.56
N ARG A 15 13.60 -13.19 10.21
CA ARG A 15 14.39 -12.17 9.52
C ARG A 15 15.43 -12.86 8.65
N GLY A 16 15.31 -12.72 7.33
CA GLY A 16 16.29 -13.18 6.36
C GLY A 16 16.98 -12.02 5.65
N SER A 17 17.82 -12.31 4.68
CA SER A 17 18.37 -11.31 3.76
C SER A 17 17.22 -10.58 3.06
N GLY A 18 17.21 -9.25 3.06
CA GLY A 18 16.10 -8.46 2.56
C GLY A 18 14.99 -8.23 3.59
N ALA A 19 15.30 -8.39 4.86
CA ALA A 19 14.37 -8.28 5.99
C ALA A 19 13.53 -7.00 5.99
N ALA A 20 14.11 -5.82 5.70
CA ALA A 20 13.40 -4.55 5.71
C ALA A 20 12.21 -4.55 4.74
N LYS A 21 12.42 -5.03 3.51
CA LYS A 21 11.37 -5.13 2.48
C LYS A 21 10.28 -6.13 2.87
N ASN A 22 10.67 -7.26 3.47
CA ASN A 22 9.72 -8.26 3.98
C ASN A 22 8.91 -7.73 5.16
N TRP A 23 9.52 -6.90 6.02
CA TRP A 23 8.83 -6.28 7.15
C TRP A 23 7.77 -5.28 6.71
N GLU A 24 8.03 -4.45 5.70
CA GLU A 24 7.02 -3.56 5.14
C GLU A 24 5.81 -4.37 4.65
N THR A 25 6.05 -5.48 3.95
CA THR A 25 4.98 -6.35 3.47
C THR A 25 4.24 -7.02 4.62
N SER A 26 4.93 -7.69 5.54
CA SER A 26 4.29 -8.51 6.57
C SER A 26 3.68 -7.70 7.71
N GLU A 27 4.29 -6.57 8.08
CA GLU A 27 3.85 -5.78 9.24
C GLU A 27 2.92 -4.63 8.87
N ILE A 28 2.92 -4.20 7.62
CA ILE A 28 2.15 -3.04 7.18
C ILE A 28 1.19 -3.40 6.06
N MET A 29 1.70 -3.86 4.93
CA MET A 29 0.89 -4.11 3.74
C MET A 29 -0.17 -5.20 3.95
N GLU A 30 0.21 -6.37 4.44
CA GLU A 30 -0.72 -7.47 4.65
C GLU A 30 -1.79 -7.16 5.70
N PRO A 31 -1.47 -6.53 6.84
CA PRO A 31 -2.50 -6.07 7.78
C PRO A 31 -3.48 -5.05 7.17
N ILE A 32 -3.01 -4.14 6.33
CA ILE A 32 -3.89 -3.19 5.62
C ILE A 32 -4.84 -3.94 4.68
N ARG A 33 -4.31 -4.88 3.90
CA ARG A 33 -5.14 -5.70 2.98
C ARG A 33 -6.20 -6.49 3.75
N GLU A 34 -5.82 -7.06 4.89
CA GLU A 34 -6.74 -7.81 5.74
C GLU A 34 -7.85 -6.94 6.31
N VAL A 35 -7.52 -5.74 6.80
CA VAL A 35 -8.53 -4.83 7.34
C VAL A 35 -9.47 -4.32 6.24
N CYS A 36 -8.95 -4.06 5.05
CA CYS A 36 -9.78 -3.69 3.89
C CYS A 36 -10.78 -4.81 3.55
N ARG A 37 -10.32 -6.06 3.56
CA ARG A 37 -11.18 -7.21 3.32
C ARG A 37 -12.30 -7.30 4.35
N ARG A 38 -12.00 -7.11 5.63
CA ARG A 38 -13.00 -7.12 6.71
C ARG A 38 -14.00 -5.98 6.60
N LEU A 39 -13.56 -4.84 6.10
CA LEU A 39 -14.43 -3.67 5.90
C LEU A 39 -15.16 -3.70 4.54
N HIS A 40 -14.98 -4.75 3.76
CA HIS A 40 -15.53 -4.88 2.40
C HIS A 40 -15.10 -3.74 1.47
N ILE A 41 -13.87 -3.29 1.64
CA ILE A 41 -13.23 -2.28 0.79
C ILE A 41 -12.29 -3.00 -0.18
N ARG A 42 -12.42 -2.72 -1.47
CA ARG A 42 -11.56 -3.30 -2.48
C ARG A 42 -10.15 -2.73 -2.37
N CYS A 43 -9.19 -3.60 -2.18
CA CYS A 43 -7.78 -3.25 -2.09
C CYS A 43 -6.99 -4.16 -3.02
N GLU A 44 -6.33 -3.57 -4.00
CA GLU A 44 -5.51 -4.29 -4.96
C GLU A 44 -4.04 -4.00 -4.72
N ARG A 45 -3.23 -5.04 -4.71
CA ARG A 45 -1.78 -4.89 -4.65
C ARG A 45 -1.25 -4.56 -6.04
N ASN A 46 -0.52 -3.45 -6.15
CA ASN A 46 0.15 -3.09 -7.39
C ASN A 46 1.43 -3.92 -7.52
N ALA A 47 1.47 -4.80 -8.50
CA ALA A 47 2.64 -5.62 -8.73
C ALA A 47 3.78 -4.75 -9.26
N THR A 48 4.90 -4.71 -8.56
CA THR A 48 6.11 -3.98 -8.95
C THR A 48 7.27 -4.95 -9.17
N GLY A 49 8.28 -4.53 -9.93
CA GLY A 49 9.45 -5.34 -10.19
C GLY A 49 9.39 -6.07 -11.52
N MET A 50 10.01 -7.24 -11.57
CA MET A 50 10.19 -8.02 -12.79
C MET A 50 9.57 -9.40 -12.62
N ALA A 51 8.98 -9.91 -13.69
CA ALA A 51 8.45 -11.27 -13.76
C ALA A 51 8.97 -11.98 -15.00
N LYS A 52 9.13 -13.31 -14.93
CA LYS A 52 9.51 -14.12 -16.09
C LYS A 52 8.35 -14.18 -17.08
N GLY A 53 8.68 -14.09 -18.36
CA GLY A 53 7.69 -14.25 -19.43
C GLY A 53 7.15 -15.69 -19.49
N VAL A 54 5.86 -15.83 -19.73
CA VAL A 54 5.22 -17.16 -19.85
C VAL A 54 5.67 -17.88 -21.12
N ARG A 55 5.81 -17.15 -22.23
CA ARG A 55 6.24 -17.71 -23.52
C ARG A 55 7.76 -17.78 -23.70
N SER A 56 8.50 -17.00 -22.95
CA SER A 56 9.95 -16.93 -22.99
C SER A 56 10.47 -16.86 -21.56
N PRO A 57 10.74 -18.03 -20.92
CA PRO A 57 11.18 -18.08 -19.52
C PRO A 57 12.47 -17.29 -19.24
N ASP A 58 13.30 -17.06 -20.26
CA ASP A 58 14.53 -16.29 -20.12
C ASP A 58 14.31 -14.78 -20.22
N GLN A 59 13.09 -14.34 -20.56
CA GLN A 59 12.76 -12.93 -20.69
C GLN A 59 12.10 -12.41 -19.43
N TRP A 60 12.65 -11.35 -18.86
CA TRP A 60 12.09 -10.66 -17.71
C TRP A 60 11.20 -9.50 -18.16
N LEU A 61 9.99 -9.46 -17.64
CA LEU A 61 9.02 -8.40 -17.93
C LEU A 61 8.89 -7.49 -16.73
N ARG A 62 8.91 -6.18 -16.96
CA ARG A 62 8.61 -5.20 -15.93
C ARG A 62 7.10 -5.14 -15.74
N LEU A 63 6.63 -5.35 -14.52
CA LEU A 63 5.19 -5.37 -14.20
C LEU A 63 4.61 -3.96 -14.12
N HIS A 64 5.29 -3.05 -13.40
CA HIS A 64 4.96 -1.64 -13.29
C HIS A 64 6.23 -0.80 -13.33
N SER A 65 6.08 0.50 -13.59
CA SER A 65 7.20 1.43 -13.47
C SER A 65 7.74 1.47 -12.05
N ALA A 66 9.05 1.64 -11.91
CA ALA A 66 9.66 1.78 -10.60
C ALA A 66 9.04 2.97 -9.85
N GLY A 67 8.77 2.79 -8.57
CA GLY A 67 8.22 3.82 -7.70
C GLY A 67 6.70 3.90 -7.66
N THR A 68 5.96 3.11 -8.47
CA THR A 68 4.50 3.01 -8.29
C THR A 68 4.19 2.50 -6.88
N TRP A 69 3.16 3.06 -6.26
CA TRP A 69 2.83 2.76 -4.87
C TRP A 69 2.22 1.37 -4.72
N ASP A 70 2.28 0.84 -3.50
CA ASP A 70 2.02 -0.58 -3.20
C ASP A 70 0.59 -1.04 -3.44
N LEU A 71 -0.39 -0.20 -3.05
CA LEU A 71 -1.79 -0.59 -3.04
C LEU A 71 -2.67 0.46 -3.71
N THR A 72 -3.73 -0.02 -4.37
CA THR A 72 -4.83 0.81 -4.83
C THR A 72 -6.07 0.43 -4.03
N VAL A 73 -6.66 1.38 -3.32
CA VAL A 73 -7.84 1.17 -2.46
C VAL A 73 -9.02 1.92 -3.06
N TYR A 74 -10.09 1.20 -3.32
CA TYR A 74 -11.32 1.75 -3.91
C TYR A 74 -12.33 1.99 -2.79
N VAL A 75 -12.77 3.22 -2.64
CA VAL A 75 -13.72 3.63 -1.59
C VAL A 75 -14.99 4.18 -2.24
N PRO A 76 -15.91 3.28 -2.69
CA PRO A 76 -17.09 3.71 -3.47
C PRO A 76 -18.03 4.63 -2.71
N ASP A 77 -18.20 4.42 -1.41
CA ASP A 77 -19.05 5.25 -0.57
C ASP A 77 -18.56 6.70 -0.44
N ALA A 78 -17.25 6.91 -0.56
CA ALA A 78 -16.65 8.25 -0.60
C ALA A 78 -16.39 8.75 -2.02
N GLY A 79 -16.64 7.91 -3.04
CA GLY A 79 -16.43 8.25 -4.45
C GLY A 79 -14.96 8.52 -4.79
N CYS A 80 -14.02 7.82 -4.17
CA CYS A 80 -12.60 8.08 -4.40
C CYS A 80 -11.76 6.81 -4.49
N VAL A 81 -10.56 7.00 -5.05
CA VAL A 81 -9.51 5.99 -5.11
C VAL A 81 -8.33 6.52 -4.30
N VAL A 82 -7.78 5.68 -3.45
CA VAL A 82 -6.65 6.01 -2.58
C VAL A 82 -5.44 5.18 -2.97
N MET A 83 -4.34 5.84 -3.26
CA MET A 83 -3.05 5.19 -3.48
C MET A 83 -2.32 5.09 -2.15
N VAL A 84 -1.83 3.90 -1.83
CA VAL A 84 -1.19 3.65 -0.54
C VAL A 84 0.24 3.15 -0.77
N GLU A 85 1.19 3.82 -0.15
CA GLU A 85 2.57 3.36 -0.04
C GLU A 85 2.83 2.89 1.38
N CYS A 86 3.35 1.68 1.53
CA CYS A 86 3.66 1.11 2.84
C CYS A 86 5.15 1.33 3.15
N LYS A 87 5.45 1.97 4.26
CA LYS A 87 6.83 2.28 4.68
C LYS A 87 7.03 1.93 6.14
N LEU A 88 8.21 1.43 6.47
CA LEU A 88 8.64 1.36 7.87
C LEU A 88 8.76 2.79 8.43
N PRO A 89 8.51 2.99 9.75
CA PRO A 89 8.46 4.34 10.33
C PRO A 89 9.68 5.22 10.09
N ASP A 90 10.87 4.61 10.00
CA ASP A 90 12.13 5.34 9.83
C ASP A 90 12.57 5.48 8.37
N HIS A 91 11.73 5.01 7.42
CA HIS A 91 12.06 5.04 6.00
C HIS A 91 11.29 6.14 5.29
N GLU A 92 11.98 6.82 4.39
CA GLU A 92 11.39 7.86 3.54
C GLU A 92 11.07 7.30 2.16
N LEU A 93 10.20 8.01 1.44
CA LEU A 93 9.94 7.70 0.03
C LEU A 93 11.21 7.96 -0.80
N ASP A 94 11.52 7.08 -1.74
CA ASP A 94 12.56 7.36 -2.71
C ASP A 94 12.06 8.35 -3.78
N GLN A 95 12.97 8.84 -4.63
CA GLN A 95 12.64 9.86 -5.61
C GLN A 95 11.54 9.41 -6.57
N ALA A 96 11.59 8.16 -7.05
CA ALA A 96 10.57 7.63 -7.94
C ALA A 96 9.20 7.55 -7.27
N GLN A 97 9.15 7.17 -6.01
CA GLN A 97 7.91 7.14 -5.22
C GLN A 97 7.33 8.54 -5.00
N VAL A 98 8.19 9.53 -4.74
CA VAL A 98 7.77 10.94 -4.62
C VAL A 98 7.17 11.45 -5.94
N GLU A 99 7.80 11.15 -7.05
CA GLU A 99 7.31 11.54 -8.38
C GLU A 99 5.95 10.91 -8.69
N TRP A 100 5.77 9.63 -8.42
CA TRP A 100 4.49 8.96 -8.59
C TRP A 100 3.42 9.55 -7.67
N GLY A 101 3.77 9.85 -6.43
CA GLY A 101 2.87 10.51 -5.49
C GLY A 101 2.34 11.84 -6.02
N GLU A 102 3.19 12.61 -6.67
CA GLU A 102 2.79 13.87 -7.29
C GLU A 102 1.89 13.65 -8.52
N ILE A 103 2.17 12.64 -9.31
CA ILE A 103 1.30 12.25 -10.45
C ILE A 103 -0.09 11.89 -9.92
N TYR A 104 -0.18 11.07 -8.87
CA TYR A 104 -1.46 10.69 -8.27
C TYR A 104 -2.25 11.92 -7.80
N ARG A 105 -1.58 12.84 -7.10
CA ARG A 105 -2.20 14.09 -6.65
C ARG A 105 -2.77 14.89 -7.80
N ARG A 106 -2.01 15.07 -8.86
CA ARG A 106 -2.42 15.83 -10.04
C ARG A 106 -3.58 15.17 -10.80
N CYS A 107 -3.70 13.86 -10.71
CA CYS A 107 -4.82 13.11 -11.27
C CYS A 107 -6.06 13.11 -10.36
N GLY A 108 -6.01 13.77 -9.22
CA GLY A 108 -7.14 13.83 -8.28
C GLY A 108 -7.30 12.59 -7.41
N LEU A 109 -6.28 11.75 -7.32
CA LEU A 109 -6.30 10.58 -6.43
C LEU A 109 -5.88 10.98 -5.02
N GLU A 110 -6.51 10.34 -4.04
CA GLU A 110 -6.09 10.47 -2.65
C GLU A 110 -4.84 9.62 -2.40
N ARG A 111 -4.06 9.98 -1.37
CA ARG A 111 -2.80 9.31 -1.08
C ARG A 111 -2.61 9.09 0.41
N ILE A 112 -2.09 7.93 0.77
CA ILE A 112 -1.71 7.62 2.15
C ILE A 112 -0.32 6.97 2.10
N VAL A 113 0.63 7.52 2.87
CA VAL A 113 1.87 6.83 3.19
C VAL A 113 1.66 6.18 4.55
N ALA A 114 1.51 4.87 4.57
CA ALA A 114 1.13 4.12 5.76
C ALA A 114 2.36 3.50 6.44
N THR A 115 2.55 3.84 7.71
CA THR A 115 3.59 3.22 8.55
C THR A 115 3.00 2.20 9.51
N SER A 116 1.66 2.10 9.56
CA SER A 116 0.93 1.11 10.36
C SER A 116 -0.51 1.00 9.86
N VAL A 117 -1.19 -0.07 10.25
CA VAL A 117 -2.63 -0.24 10.00
C VAL A 117 -3.43 0.89 10.63
N ASP A 118 -3.10 1.29 11.86
CA ASP A 118 -3.84 2.35 12.54
C ASP A 118 -3.69 3.69 11.86
N GLN A 119 -2.49 4.01 11.40
CA GLN A 119 -2.27 5.24 10.64
C GLN A 119 -3.07 5.21 9.34
N PHE A 120 -3.08 4.08 8.65
CA PHE A 120 -3.89 3.89 7.44
C PHE A 120 -5.37 4.15 7.72
N LEU A 121 -5.93 3.54 8.77
CA LEU A 121 -7.34 3.70 9.12
C LEU A 121 -7.67 5.14 9.52
N MET A 122 -6.79 5.79 10.26
CA MET A 122 -6.95 7.19 10.65
C MET A 122 -6.98 8.10 9.42
N GLU A 123 -6.05 7.94 8.50
CA GLU A 123 -5.97 8.73 7.28
C GLU A 123 -7.15 8.43 6.34
N LEU A 124 -7.55 7.18 6.22
CA LEU A 124 -8.72 6.79 5.44
C LEU A 124 -9.99 7.45 5.98
N ASN A 125 -10.16 7.46 7.30
CA ASN A 125 -11.30 8.10 7.94
C ASN A 125 -11.33 9.61 7.70
N LYS A 126 -10.17 10.26 7.72
CA LYS A 126 -10.08 11.70 7.38
C LYS A 126 -10.53 11.97 5.95
N ILE A 127 -10.13 11.13 5.01
CA ILE A 127 -10.52 11.24 3.60
C ILE A 127 -12.03 11.08 3.47
N ARG A 128 -12.61 10.07 4.09
CA ARG A 128 -14.05 9.82 4.08
C ARG A 128 -14.84 11.00 4.65
N THR A 129 -14.41 11.50 5.79
CA THR A 129 -15.06 12.64 6.45
C THR A 129 -15.00 13.91 5.58
N ALA A 130 -13.85 14.16 4.95
CA ALA A 130 -13.69 15.30 4.05
C ALA A 130 -14.62 15.20 2.82
N LYS A 131 -14.77 14.00 2.27
CA LYS A 131 -15.65 13.75 1.12
C LYS A 131 -17.14 13.90 1.49
N GLU A 132 -17.54 13.42 2.65
CA GLU A 132 -18.91 13.60 3.16
C GLU A 132 -19.30 15.07 3.29
N LYS A 133 -18.39 15.91 3.79
CA LYS A 133 -18.63 17.36 3.95
C LYS A 133 -18.78 18.09 2.62
N LYS A 134 -18.26 17.54 1.53
CA LYS A 134 -18.35 18.13 0.18
C LYS A 134 -19.55 17.63 -0.62
N ALA A 135 -20.19 16.57 -0.16
CA ALA A 135 -21.33 15.98 -0.85
C ALA A 135 -22.61 16.81 -0.68
#